data_27acdea7440ed2a8bf0401863d001c15
#
_entry.id   27acdea7440ed2a8bf0401863d001c15
#
_cell.length_a   1.000
_cell.length_b   1.000
_cell.length_c   1.000
_cell.angle_alpha   90.00
_cell.angle_beta   90.00
_cell.angle_gamma   90.00
#
_symmetry.space_group_name_H-M   'P 1'
#
loop_
_entity.id
_entity.type
_entity.pdbx_description
1 polymer ?
#
loop_
_entity_poly.entity_id
_entity_poly.type
_entity_poly.pdbx_seq_one_letter_code
_entity_poly.pdbx_strand_id
1 'polypeptide(L)'
;MFGIVRFAYIFALTTTLLACGGQSDDASTAFDVVSEAAPVAQVDTDRIAAAAEEPEMWLTYGGTYDEQRHSALGQINRDTLPELGVGWVYETAKPRGAEATPLVVDGVMYVSSAWSVVYALDAKTGEELWVYDPEVAGEDAAKGCCDVVNRGVAVHNGKVFIGVFDGRLEALDAATGEVIWSEITVDQTKPYTITGAPRVFKDKVIIGNAGGELGVRGYVTAYDVETGELVWRFYTVPNPEKK
;
A
#
# COMPACT_ATOMS: atom_id res chain seq x y z
N MET A 1 3.23 1.19 -61.60
CA MET A 1 4.16 0.42 -62.44
C MET A 1 4.61 -0.75 -61.57
N PHE A 2 4.00 -1.90 -61.83
CA PHE A 2 4.49 -3.28 -61.86
C PHE A 2 5.24 -3.75 -60.57
N GLY A 3 4.96 -4.90 -60.04
CA GLY A 3 4.19 -6.06 -60.47
C GLY A 3 4.05 -7.09 -59.35
N ILE A 4 2.97 -7.81 -59.46
CA ILE A 4 2.53 -8.96 -58.70
C ILE A 4 3.37 -10.18 -59.08
N VAL A 5 3.76 -11.03 -58.11
CA VAL A 5 4.05 -12.45 -58.39
C VAL A 5 3.39 -13.32 -57.36
N ARG A 6 2.36 -14.06 -57.79
CA ARG A 6 1.76 -15.24 -57.12
C ARG A 6 2.60 -16.45 -57.52
N PHE A 7 2.80 -17.37 -56.55
CA PHE A 7 3.05 -18.78 -56.91
C PHE A 7 2.23 -19.69 -56.00
N ALA A 8 1.37 -20.45 -56.65
CA ALA A 8 0.63 -21.58 -56.12
C ALA A 8 1.24 -22.85 -56.70
N TYR A 9 1.36 -23.92 -55.94
CA TYR A 9 1.43 -25.32 -56.38
C TYR A 9 0.97 -26.18 -55.19
N ILE A 10 -0.16 -26.82 -55.22
CA ILE A 10 -0.69 -28.06 -55.84
C ILE A 10 -0.20 -29.35 -55.10
N PHE A 11 -1.18 -29.95 -54.45
CA PHE A 11 -1.54 -31.38 -54.27
C PHE A 11 -0.46 -32.48 -54.32
N ALA A 12 -0.47 -33.32 -53.29
CA ALA A 12 -0.44 -34.78 -53.42
C ALA A 12 -1.20 -35.46 -52.29
N LEU A 13 -2.26 -36.15 -52.65
CA LEU A 13 -3.00 -37.14 -51.89
C LEU A 13 -2.23 -38.44 -51.86
N THR A 14 -2.12 -39.11 -50.72
CA THR A 14 -2.01 -40.59 -50.69
C THR A 14 -2.77 -41.13 -49.48
N THR A 15 -3.49 -42.16 -49.78
CA THR A 15 -4.53 -42.87 -49.05
C THR A 15 -4.01 -43.95 -48.08
N THR A 16 -4.78 -44.08 -46.97
CA THR A 16 -5.15 -45.29 -46.20
C THR A 16 -4.11 -46.24 -45.63
N LEU A 17 -4.27 -46.47 -44.31
CA LEU A 17 -4.47 -47.80 -43.76
C LEU A 17 -5.09 -47.70 -42.35
N LEU A 18 -6.22 -48.41 -42.17
CA LEU A 18 -6.88 -48.65 -40.88
C LEU A 18 -6.00 -49.57 -40.01
N ALA A 19 -5.89 -49.22 -38.74
CA ALA A 19 -5.64 -50.21 -37.66
C ALA A 19 -6.44 -49.82 -36.44
N CYS A 20 -7.39 -50.65 -36.06
CA CYS A 20 -8.10 -50.65 -34.75
C CYS A 20 -7.12 -50.97 -33.63
N GLY A 21 -7.27 -50.27 -32.51
CA GLY A 21 -6.61 -50.71 -31.27
C GLY A 21 -6.68 -49.70 -30.14
N GLY A 22 -7.58 -49.92 -29.17
CA GLY A 22 -7.34 -49.62 -27.77
C GLY A 22 -7.69 -48.19 -27.32
N GLN A 23 -8.90 -48.01 -26.88
CA GLN A 23 -9.36 -46.91 -26.02
C GLN A 23 -8.66 -47.09 -24.65
N SER A 24 -7.79 -46.18 -24.27
CA SER A 24 -7.40 -45.93 -22.88
C SER A 24 -7.80 -44.49 -22.56
N ASP A 25 -8.91 -44.36 -21.85
CA ASP A 25 -9.35 -43.14 -21.21
C ASP A 25 -8.37 -42.79 -20.10
N ASP A 26 -7.28 -42.12 -20.40
CA ASP A 26 -6.51 -41.35 -19.42
C ASP A 26 -7.10 -39.95 -19.33
N ALA A 27 -8.12 -39.83 -18.50
CA ALA A 27 -8.54 -38.53 -17.96
C ALA A 27 -7.43 -38.03 -17.03
N SER A 28 -6.45 -37.38 -17.62
CA SER A 28 -5.52 -36.52 -16.88
C SER A 28 -6.32 -35.38 -16.29
N THR A 29 -6.82 -35.58 -15.07
CA THR A 29 -7.21 -34.47 -14.20
C THR A 29 -5.96 -33.69 -13.87
N ALA A 30 -5.64 -32.69 -14.69
CA ALA A 30 -4.75 -31.62 -14.29
C ALA A 30 -5.43 -30.94 -13.08
N PHE A 31 -4.98 -31.32 -11.87
CA PHE A 31 -5.18 -30.49 -10.72
C PHE A 31 -4.36 -29.23 -10.98
N ASP A 32 -5.03 -28.13 -11.37
CA ASP A 32 -4.51 -26.79 -11.21
C ASP A 32 -4.25 -26.63 -9.71
N VAL A 33 -3.04 -26.90 -9.28
CA VAL A 33 -2.53 -26.45 -7.99
C VAL A 33 -2.45 -24.95 -8.14
N VAL A 34 -3.53 -24.27 -7.80
CA VAL A 34 -3.48 -22.84 -7.52
C VAL A 34 -2.52 -22.73 -6.34
N SER A 35 -1.29 -22.37 -6.62
CA SER A 35 -0.32 -21.98 -5.60
C SER A 35 -0.95 -20.80 -4.89
N GLU A 36 -1.51 -21.04 -3.71
CA GLU A 36 -1.97 -19.98 -2.84
C GLU A 36 -0.72 -19.14 -2.54
N ALA A 37 -0.70 -17.94 -3.09
CA ALA A 37 0.41 -17.01 -2.84
C ALA A 37 0.55 -16.85 -1.32
N ALA A 38 1.79 -16.93 -0.82
CA ALA A 38 2.04 -16.75 0.60
C ALA A 38 1.37 -15.45 1.08
N PRO A 39 0.71 -15.45 2.23
CA PRO A 39 0.02 -14.26 2.73
C PRO A 39 1.03 -13.11 2.88
N VAL A 40 0.74 -12.00 2.23
CA VAL A 40 1.61 -10.81 2.19
C VAL A 40 1.29 -9.92 3.39
N ALA A 41 2.31 -9.29 3.99
CA ALA A 41 2.18 -8.27 5.02
C ALA A 41 1.34 -8.70 6.24
N GLN A 42 1.60 -9.90 6.75
CA GLN A 42 0.93 -10.42 7.94
C GLN A 42 1.53 -9.78 9.21
N VAL A 43 1.10 -8.57 9.50
CA VAL A 43 1.53 -7.78 10.66
C VAL A 43 0.34 -7.63 11.61
N ASP A 44 0.44 -8.22 12.78
CA ASP A 44 -0.51 -8.00 13.87
C ASP A 44 0.14 -7.22 15.02
N THR A 45 -0.64 -6.99 16.08
CA THR A 45 -0.18 -6.26 17.27
C THR A 45 0.97 -6.97 17.97
N ASP A 46 0.95 -8.30 18.00
CA ASP A 46 1.96 -9.09 18.70
C ASP A 46 3.27 -9.06 17.92
N ARG A 47 3.24 -9.14 16.57
CA ARG A 47 4.42 -8.97 15.72
C ARG A 47 5.03 -7.57 15.86
N ILE A 48 4.20 -6.50 15.91
CA ILE A 48 4.72 -5.15 16.16
C ILE A 48 5.33 -5.04 17.54
N ALA A 49 4.75 -5.66 18.58
CA ALA A 49 5.30 -5.66 19.93
C ALA A 49 6.65 -6.39 19.99
N ALA A 50 6.85 -7.41 19.15
CA ALA A 50 8.10 -8.16 19.00
C ALA A 50 9.04 -7.60 17.91
N ALA A 51 8.76 -6.43 17.34
CA ALA A 51 9.50 -5.89 16.17
C ALA A 51 11.02 -5.75 16.39
N ALA A 52 11.48 -5.68 17.63
CA ALA A 52 12.90 -5.68 17.95
C ALA A 52 13.61 -7.03 17.62
N GLU A 53 12.85 -8.11 17.44
CA GLU A 53 13.34 -9.43 17.06
C GLU A 53 13.51 -9.56 15.53
N GLU A 54 12.93 -8.63 14.76
CA GLU A 54 13.00 -8.56 13.30
C GLU A 54 13.66 -7.22 12.85
N PRO A 55 14.94 -6.97 13.18
CA PRO A 55 15.56 -5.66 12.97
C PRO A 55 15.69 -5.24 11.50
N GLU A 56 15.53 -6.17 10.55
CA GLU A 56 15.48 -5.93 9.11
C GLU A 56 14.12 -5.42 8.62
N MET A 57 13.07 -5.52 9.45
CA MET A 57 11.74 -5.01 9.14
C MET A 57 11.54 -3.62 9.74
N TRP A 58 10.57 -2.88 9.20
CA TRP A 58 10.09 -1.61 9.72
C TRP A 58 8.57 -1.62 9.75
N LEU A 59 8.01 -2.29 10.76
CA LEU A 59 6.62 -2.74 10.80
C LEU A 59 5.59 -1.64 11.11
N THR A 60 6.02 -0.53 11.71
CA THR A 60 5.17 0.61 12.04
C THR A 60 5.93 1.92 11.90
N TYR A 61 5.25 3.04 11.92
CA TYR A 61 5.76 4.38 11.63
C TYR A 61 7.07 4.74 12.36
N GLY A 62 7.19 4.40 13.63
CA GLY A 62 8.38 4.64 14.44
C GLY A 62 9.32 3.43 14.59
N GLY A 63 9.08 2.35 13.82
CA GLY A 63 9.80 1.07 13.90
C GLY A 63 9.19 0.12 14.92
N THR A 64 8.91 0.60 16.11
CA THR A 64 8.22 -0.10 17.21
C THR A 64 7.11 0.78 17.78
N TYR A 65 6.29 0.27 18.69
CA TYR A 65 5.29 1.08 19.40
C TYR A 65 5.92 2.19 20.28
N ASP A 66 7.19 2.03 20.68
CA ASP A 66 7.92 3.06 21.43
C ASP A 66 8.32 4.26 20.57
N GLU A 67 8.16 4.17 19.24
CA GLU A 67 8.40 5.25 18.27
C GLU A 67 9.84 5.82 18.33
N GLN A 68 10.84 5.00 18.70
CA GLN A 68 12.22 5.48 18.88
C GLN A 68 12.97 5.73 17.58
N ARG A 69 12.46 5.20 16.44
CA ARG A 69 13.08 5.36 15.12
C ARG A 69 14.54 4.89 15.08
N HIS A 70 14.86 3.86 15.83
CA HIS A 70 16.18 3.28 15.93
C HIS A 70 16.25 1.93 15.23
N SER A 71 17.24 1.75 14.35
CA SER A 71 17.57 0.45 13.76
C SER A 71 18.68 -0.22 14.57
N ALA A 72 18.47 -1.49 14.93
CA ALA A 72 19.47 -2.32 15.58
C ALA A 72 20.47 -2.96 14.58
N LEU A 73 20.29 -2.73 13.27
CA LEU A 73 21.20 -3.23 12.24
C LEU A 73 22.57 -2.57 12.36
N GLY A 74 23.64 -3.37 12.33
CA GLY A 74 25.03 -2.92 12.51
C GLY A 74 25.85 -2.84 11.22
N GLN A 75 25.26 -3.16 10.05
CA GLN A 75 26.00 -3.20 8.78
C GLN A 75 26.46 -1.81 8.34
N ILE A 76 25.69 -0.76 8.63
CA ILE A 76 26.07 0.62 8.38
C ILE A 76 26.62 1.17 9.69
N ASN A 77 27.93 1.44 9.72
CA ASN A 77 28.68 1.93 10.86
C ASN A 77 29.83 2.85 10.40
N ARG A 78 30.65 3.34 11.32
CA ARG A 78 31.74 4.28 10.98
C ARG A 78 32.76 3.70 10.01
N ASP A 79 33.00 2.40 10.07
CA ASP A 79 34.03 1.74 9.26
C ASP A 79 33.50 1.46 7.85
N THR A 80 32.19 1.13 7.71
CA THR A 80 31.54 0.79 6.42
C THR A 80 30.89 1.99 5.72
N LEU A 81 30.68 3.11 6.43
CA LEU A 81 30.07 4.32 5.85
C LEU A 81 30.77 4.84 4.58
N PRO A 82 32.11 4.79 4.44
CA PRO A 82 32.79 5.22 3.22
C PRO A 82 32.48 4.35 1.98
N GLU A 83 31.99 3.15 2.18
CA GLU A 83 31.62 2.18 1.12
C GLU A 83 30.14 2.25 0.75
N LEU A 84 29.35 3.09 1.47
CA LEU A 84 27.92 3.21 1.24
C LEU A 84 27.66 3.87 -0.12
N GLY A 85 26.85 3.22 -0.94
CA GLY A 85 26.42 3.71 -2.25
C GLY A 85 24.90 3.65 -2.39
N VAL A 86 24.38 4.24 -3.48
CA VAL A 86 22.95 4.16 -3.84
C VAL A 86 22.69 2.78 -4.43
N GLY A 87 21.80 2.01 -3.82
CA GLY A 87 21.37 0.71 -4.32
C GLY A 87 20.40 0.83 -5.48
N TRP A 88 19.39 1.67 -5.34
CA TRP A 88 18.38 1.97 -6.36
C TRP A 88 17.72 3.32 -6.08
N VAL A 89 17.02 3.84 -7.08
CA VAL A 89 16.20 5.07 -7.00
C VAL A 89 14.86 4.78 -7.66
N TYR A 90 13.79 5.21 -7.00
CA TYR A 90 12.44 5.18 -7.54
C TYR A 90 11.90 6.61 -7.66
N GLU A 91 11.41 6.99 -8.84
CA GLU A 91 10.81 8.29 -9.10
C GLU A 91 9.29 8.21 -8.94
N THR A 92 8.74 8.94 -7.96
CA THR A 92 7.30 8.99 -7.75
C THR A 92 6.59 9.77 -8.87
N ALA A 93 5.37 9.36 -9.23
CA ALA A 93 4.59 9.97 -10.31
C ALA A 93 4.20 11.45 -10.06
N LYS A 94 4.23 11.89 -8.81
CA LYS A 94 3.84 13.26 -8.42
C LYS A 94 5.09 14.06 -8.02
N PRO A 95 5.44 15.14 -8.77
CA PRO A 95 6.66 15.92 -8.53
C PRO A 95 6.49 16.89 -7.35
N ARG A 96 6.15 16.38 -6.17
CA ARG A 96 6.03 17.14 -4.92
C ARG A 96 6.79 16.45 -3.80
N GLY A 97 6.95 17.13 -2.66
CA GLY A 97 7.70 16.60 -1.52
C GLY A 97 7.16 15.27 -1.02
N ALA A 98 8.06 14.33 -0.75
CA ALA A 98 7.75 13.07 -0.07
C ALA A 98 8.12 13.21 1.40
N GLU A 99 7.15 13.06 2.31
CA GLU A 99 7.32 13.21 3.76
C GLU A 99 7.08 11.90 4.53
N ALA A 100 6.75 10.82 3.80
CA ALA A 100 6.36 9.56 4.40
C ALA A 100 7.54 8.82 5.03
N THR A 101 7.27 8.12 6.12
CA THR A 101 8.14 7.04 6.59
C THR A 101 7.78 5.77 5.84
N PRO A 102 8.70 5.16 5.07
CA PRO A 102 8.46 3.87 4.45
C PRO A 102 8.30 2.77 5.50
N LEU A 103 7.39 1.83 5.29
CA LEU A 103 7.32 0.58 6.04
C LEU A 103 7.93 -0.54 5.20
N VAL A 104 8.65 -1.43 5.84
CA VAL A 104 9.25 -2.60 5.18
C VAL A 104 8.76 -3.85 5.88
N VAL A 105 8.04 -4.69 5.14
CA VAL A 105 7.42 -5.92 5.64
C VAL A 105 7.67 -7.05 4.64
N ASP A 106 8.33 -8.10 5.07
CA ASP A 106 8.54 -9.33 4.28
C ASP A 106 9.12 -9.05 2.88
N GLY A 107 10.05 -8.09 2.79
CA GLY A 107 10.72 -7.70 1.54
C GLY A 107 9.96 -6.68 0.67
N VAL A 108 8.76 -6.26 1.06
CA VAL A 108 8.00 -5.21 0.39
C VAL A 108 8.11 -3.89 1.15
N MET A 109 8.41 -2.82 0.43
CA MET A 109 8.38 -1.45 0.95
C MET A 109 7.07 -0.78 0.57
N TYR A 110 6.29 -0.36 1.58
CA TYR A 110 5.08 0.44 1.40
C TYR A 110 5.38 1.89 1.74
N VAL A 111 5.16 2.80 0.81
CA VAL A 111 5.44 4.22 1.00
C VAL A 111 4.37 5.08 0.32
N SER A 112 4.02 6.20 0.94
CA SER A 112 3.13 7.18 0.33
C SER A 112 3.90 8.42 -0.16
N SER A 113 3.31 9.13 -1.11
CA SER A 113 3.81 10.41 -1.58
C SER A 113 2.72 11.50 -1.51
N ALA A 114 3.00 12.66 -2.08
CA ALA A 114 2.01 13.72 -2.23
C ALA A 114 0.73 13.22 -2.91
N TRP A 115 -0.41 13.84 -2.58
CA TRP A 115 -1.75 13.46 -3.02
C TRP A 115 -2.21 12.09 -2.48
N SER A 116 -1.52 11.58 -1.45
CA SER A 116 -1.79 10.29 -0.82
C SER A 116 -1.64 9.08 -1.76
N VAL A 117 -0.82 9.22 -2.82
CA VAL A 117 -0.49 8.08 -3.69
C VAL A 117 0.35 7.09 -2.92
N VAL A 118 0.00 5.81 -2.97
CA VAL A 118 0.70 4.72 -2.28
C VAL A 118 1.43 3.84 -3.29
N TYR A 119 2.64 3.45 -2.95
CA TYR A 119 3.49 2.56 -3.74
C TYR A 119 3.87 1.35 -2.91
N ALA A 120 3.82 0.17 -3.52
CA ALA A 120 4.51 -1.02 -3.02
C ALA A 120 5.68 -1.33 -3.94
N LEU A 121 6.86 -1.41 -3.36
CA LEU A 121 8.10 -1.64 -4.07
C LEU A 121 8.80 -2.88 -3.50
N ASP A 122 9.48 -3.65 -4.34
CA ASP A 122 10.46 -4.61 -3.86
C ASP A 122 11.57 -3.87 -3.10
N ALA A 123 11.72 -4.13 -1.82
CA ALA A 123 12.62 -3.37 -0.96
C ALA A 123 14.11 -3.56 -1.34
N LYS A 124 14.46 -4.64 -2.05
CA LYS A 124 15.82 -4.95 -2.46
C LYS A 124 16.19 -4.31 -3.80
N THR A 125 15.24 -4.26 -4.75
CA THR A 125 15.51 -3.84 -6.13
C THR A 125 14.93 -2.48 -6.47
N GLY A 126 13.92 -2.00 -5.71
CA GLY A 126 13.14 -0.81 -6.04
C GLY A 126 12.13 -1.02 -7.17
N GLU A 127 11.91 -2.26 -7.62
CA GLU A 127 10.90 -2.59 -8.62
C GLU A 127 9.50 -2.27 -8.09
N GLU A 128 8.67 -1.63 -8.91
CA GLU A 128 7.29 -1.33 -8.60
C GLU A 128 6.43 -2.61 -8.67
N LEU A 129 5.79 -2.95 -7.55
CA LEU A 129 4.85 -4.07 -7.47
C LEU A 129 3.43 -3.61 -7.80
N TRP A 130 3.01 -2.49 -7.21
CA TRP A 130 1.76 -1.81 -7.52
C TRP A 130 1.78 -0.35 -7.07
N VAL A 131 0.89 0.46 -7.68
CA VAL A 131 0.64 1.85 -7.32
C VAL A 131 -0.86 2.06 -7.13
N TYR A 132 -1.24 2.76 -6.07
CA TYR A 132 -2.59 3.23 -5.82
C TYR A 132 -2.63 4.76 -5.83
N ASP A 133 -3.40 5.38 -6.74
CA ASP A 133 -3.69 6.83 -6.76
C ASP A 133 -5.15 7.03 -6.34
N PRO A 134 -5.44 7.67 -5.19
CA PRO A 134 -6.80 7.93 -4.73
C PRO A 134 -7.54 9.01 -5.53
N GLU A 135 -6.92 9.58 -6.56
CA GLU A 135 -7.49 10.59 -7.45
C GLU A 135 -8.08 11.80 -6.71
N VAL A 136 -7.34 12.32 -5.72
CA VAL A 136 -7.77 13.51 -4.96
C VAL A 136 -7.94 14.70 -5.90
N ALA A 137 -9.10 15.38 -5.80
CA ALA A 137 -9.40 16.54 -6.63
C ALA A 137 -8.39 17.68 -6.39
N GLY A 138 -7.90 18.29 -7.47
CA GLY A 138 -6.89 19.36 -7.38
C GLY A 138 -7.33 20.58 -6.56
N GLU A 139 -8.64 20.84 -6.47
CA GLU A 139 -9.22 21.91 -5.66
C GLU A 139 -9.07 21.68 -4.16
N ASP A 140 -8.95 20.44 -3.72
CA ASP A 140 -8.74 20.09 -2.31
C ASP A 140 -7.40 20.58 -1.77
N ALA A 141 -6.41 20.84 -2.62
CA ALA A 141 -5.14 21.43 -2.22
C ALA A 141 -5.30 22.72 -1.41
N ALA A 142 -6.35 23.51 -1.69
CA ALA A 142 -6.65 24.75 -0.96
C ALA A 142 -7.04 24.53 0.51
N LYS A 143 -7.39 23.30 0.90
CA LYS A 143 -7.73 22.93 2.28
C LYS A 143 -6.50 22.59 3.14
N GLY A 144 -5.31 22.46 2.55
CA GLY A 144 -4.06 22.16 3.26
C GLY A 144 -3.21 23.40 3.50
N CYS A 145 -2.61 23.52 4.70
CA CYS A 145 -1.70 24.61 5.02
C CYS A 145 -0.33 24.47 4.35
N CYS A 146 0.12 23.23 4.14
CA CYS A 146 1.51 22.90 3.95
C CYS A 146 1.72 21.92 2.78
N ASP A 147 1.03 22.16 1.67
CA ASP A 147 0.97 21.29 0.50
C ASP A 147 0.13 20.00 0.72
N VAL A 148 -0.01 19.22 -0.33
CA VAL A 148 -0.78 17.96 -0.37
C VAL A 148 0.04 16.77 0.13
N VAL A 149 0.69 16.95 1.27
CA VAL A 149 1.63 15.98 1.85
C VAL A 149 0.90 14.78 2.45
N ASN A 150 1.61 13.64 2.49
CA ASN A 150 1.19 12.46 3.23
C ASN A 150 2.39 11.88 3.97
N ARG A 151 2.22 11.47 5.25
CA ARG A 151 3.32 11.05 6.12
C ARG A 151 3.44 9.55 6.29
N GLY A 152 2.66 8.76 5.57
CA GLY A 152 2.84 7.33 5.52
C GLY A 152 1.54 6.53 5.66
N VAL A 153 1.73 5.25 5.65
CA VAL A 153 0.69 4.23 5.75
C VAL A 153 0.83 3.44 7.05
N ALA A 154 -0.16 2.59 7.34
CA ALA A 154 -0.02 1.51 8.32
C ALA A 154 -0.29 0.18 7.62
N VAL A 155 0.31 -0.90 8.14
CA VAL A 155 0.13 -2.26 7.62
C VAL A 155 -0.42 -3.15 8.72
N HIS A 156 -1.43 -3.97 8.40
CA HIS A 156 -2.00 -4.93 9.34
C HIS A 156 -2.76 -6.04 8.61
N ASN A 157 -2.41 -7.29 8.90
CA ASN A 157 -3.09 -8.50 8.44
C ASN A 157 -3.46 -8.46 6.95
N GLY A 158 -2.45 -8.24 6.09
CA GLY A 158 -2.64 -8.23 4.65
C GLY A 158 -3.29 -6.95 4.09
N LYS A 159 -3.44 -5.90 4.90
CA LYS A 159 -4.01 -4.61 4.49
C LYS A 159 -3.00 -3.48 4.67
N VAL A 160 -3.08 -2.49 3.77
CA VAL A 160 -2.40 -1.20 3.86
C VAL A 160 -3.44 -0.13 4.09
N PHE A 161 -3.31 0.62 5.18
CA PHE A 161 -4.23 1.72 5.52
C PHE A 161 -3.61 3.05 5.17
N ILE A 162 -4.38 3.90 4.49
CA ILE A 162 -3.98 5.25 4.09
C ILE A 162 -5.04 6.28 4.50
N GLY A 163 -4.59 7.35 5.15
CA GLY A 163 -5.41 8.55 5.29
C GLY A 163 -5.25 9.42 4.05
N VAL A 164 -6.33 9.56 3.28
CA VAL A 164 -6.33 10.34 2.04
C VAL A 164 -6.52 11.81 2.34
N PHE A 165 -5.86 12.68 1.59
CA PHE A 165 -5.84 14.12 1.83
C PHE A 165 -7.24 14.76 1.89
N ASP A 166 -8.21 14.25 1.13
CA ASP A 166 -9.60 14.71 1.11
C ASP A 166 -10.47 14.25 2.29
N GLY A 167 -9.86 13.52 3.24
CA GLY A 167 -10.52 13.06 4.47
C GLY A 167 -11.07 11.64 4.42
N ARG A 168 -10.79 10.87 3.38
CA ARG A 168 -11.06 9.41 3.36
C ARG A 168 -10.02 8.66 4.19
N LEU A 169 -10.43 7.58 4.82
CA LEU A 169 -9.56 6.52 5.32
C LEU A 169 -9.85 5.28 4.50
N GLU A 170 -8.82 4.68 3.94
CA GLU A 170 -8.95 3.54 3.04
C GLU A 170 -8.08 2.39 3.48
N ALA A 171 -8.60 1.16 3.29
CA ALA A 171 -7.85 -0.07 3.39
C ALA A 171 -7.64 -0.63 1.99
N LEU A 172 -6.39 -0.91 1.66
CA LEU A 172 -5.97 -1.52 0.41
C LEU A 172 -5.52 -2.96 0.69
N ASP A 173 -5.72 -3.85 -0.25
CA ASP A 173 -5.08 -5.16 -0.25
C ASP A 173 -3.57 -5.00 -0.40
N ALA A 174 -2.80 -5.58 0.50
CA ALA A 174 -1.35 -5.39 0.53
C ALA A 174 -0.63 -6.04 -0.65
N ALA A 175 -1.23 -7.04 -1.28
CA ALA A 175 -0.64 -7.72 -2.43
C ALA A 175 -0.94 -7.04 -3.76
N THR A 176 -2.11 -6.39 -3.87
CA THR A 176 -2.61 -5.87 -5.17
C THR A 176 -2.77 -4.36 -5.22
N GLY A 177 -2.91 -3.68 -4.06
CA GLY A 177 -3.25 -2.27 -3.97
C GLY A 177 -4.73 -1.96 -4.24
N GLU A 178 -5.57 -2.97 -4.42
CA GLU A 178 -7.02 -2.79 -4.61
C GLU A 178 -7.69 -2.32 -3.32
N VAL A 179 -8.68 -1.42 -3.46
CA VAL A 179 -9.44 -0.89 -2.31
C VAL A 179 -10.36 -1.97 -1.75
N ILE A 180 -10.17 -2.33 -0.47
CA ILE A 180 -11.04 -3.24 0.27
C ILE A 180 -12.24 -2.49 0.82
N TRP A 181 -11.99 -1.35 1.47
CA TRP A 181 -13.02 -0.43 1.96
C TRP A 181 -12.52 1.01 1.99
N SER A 182 -13.45 1.97 1.94
CA SER A 182 -13.20 3.41 1.97
C SER A 182 -14.25 4.11 2.81
N GLU A 183 -13.82 4.90 3.82
CA GLU A 183 -14.70 5.61 4.74
C GLU A 183 -14.39 7.10 4.77
N ILE A 184 -15.43 7.94 4.67
CA ILE A 184 -15.29 9.38 4.84
C ILE A 184 -15.24 9.70 6.32
N THR A 185 -14.09 10.16 6.80
CA THR A 185 -13.85 10.39 8.24
C THR A 185 -14.16 11.81 8.68
N VAL A 186 -14.32 12.74 7.74
CA VAL A 186 -14.46 14.18 7.97
C VAL A 186 -15.73 14.75 7.32
N ASP A 187 -16.12 15.96 7.71
CA ASP A 187 -17.10 16.77 6.97
C ASP A 187 -16.38 17.44 5.79
N GLN A 188 -16.48 16.87 4.60
CA GLN A 188 -15.80 17.36 3.39
C GLN A 188 -16.26 18.76 2.92
N THR A 189 -17.38 19.28 3.47
CA THR A 189 -17.82 20.67 3.22
C THR A 189 -16.98 21.71 3.97
N LYS A 190 -16.13 21.26 4.89
CA LYS A 190 -15.21 22.07 5.68
C LYS A 190 -13.76 21.78 5.30
N PRO A 191 -12.83 22.66 5.64
CA PRO A 191 -11.42 22.51 5.30
C PRO A 191 -10.71 21.48 6.24
N TYR A 192 -11.26 20.28 6.33
CA TYR A 192 -10.59 19.13 6.91
C TYR A 192 -9.71 18.48 5.88
N THR A 193 -8.56 18.00 6.31
CA THR A 193 -7.69 17.13 5.52
C THR A 193 -7.11 16.03 6.42
N ILE A 194 -6.51 15.01 5.81
CA ILE A 194 -5.67 14.03 6.51
C ILE A 194 -4.28 14.05 5.86
N THR A 195 -3.26 14.31 6.67
CA THR A 195 -1.86 14.31 6.24
C THR A 195 -0.98 13.40 7.10
N GLY A 196 -1.53 12.87 8.19
CA GLY A 196 -0.85 11.97 9.12
C GLY A 196 -0.95 10.52 8.71
N ALA A 197 0.05 9.72 9.07
CA ALA A 197 -0.01 8.27 8.93
C ALA A 197 -0.98 7.67 9.96
N PRO A 198 -1.83 6.69 9.56
CA PRO A 198 -2.65 5.95 10.52
C PRO A 198 -1.79 5.14 11.50
N ARG A 199 -2.40 4.71 12.60
CA ARG A 199 -1.82 3.74 13.54
C ARG A 199 -2.77 2.58 13.69
N VAL A 200 -2.27 1.37 13.72
CA VAL A 200 -3.07 0.19 14.03
C VAL A 200 -2.71 -0.31 15.41
N PHE A 201 -3.73 -0.61 16.20
CA PHE A 201 -3.62 -1.27 17.48
C PHE A 201 -4.76 -2.27 17.66
N LYS A 202 -4.43 -3.54 17.78
CA LYS A 202 -5.38 -4.66 17.77
C LYS A 202 -6.24 -4.61 16.50
N ASP A 203 -7.55 -4.60 16.68
CA ASP A 203 -8.58 -4.59 15.66
C ASP A 203 -9.00 -3.18 15.20
N LYS A 204 -8.16 -2.14 15.48
CA LYS A 204 -8.54 -0.75 15.19
C LYS A 204 -7.46 0.00 14.44
N VAL A 205 -7.88 0.70 13.39
CA VAL A 205 -7.07 1.72 12.73
C VAL A 205 -7.46 3.10 13.27
N ILE A 206 -6.46 3.85 13.72
CA ILE A 206 -6.62 5.13 14.41
C ILE A 206 -6.06 6.25 13.54
N ILE A 207 -6.85 7.29 13.34
CA ILE A 207 -6.46 8.46 12.54
C ILE A 207 -7.02 9.76 13.17
N GLY A 208 -6.28 10.84 13.00
CA GLY A 208 -6.72 12.20 13.31
C GLY A 208 -7.03 12.99 12.05
N ASN A 209 -7.38 14.27 12.24
CA ASN A 209 -7.57 15.21 11.14
C ASN A 209 -6.60 16.39 11.23
N ALA A 210 -6.34 17.04 10.10
CA ALA A 210 -5.73 18.36 9.96
C ALA A 210 -6.79 19.44 9.68
N GLY A 211 -6.38 20.70 9.53
CA GLY A 211 -7.24 21.84 9.25
C GLY A 211 -7.57 22.70 10.47
N GLY A 212 -6.94 22.45 11.62
CA GLY A 212 -7.16 23.27 12.82
C GLY A 212 -6.86 24.75 12.62
N GLU A 213 -5.87 25.10 11.82
CA GLU A 213 -5.50 26.45 11.37
C GLU A 213 -6.59 27.11 10.51
N LEU A 214 -7.47 26.33 9.89
CA LEU A 214 -8.61 26.77 9.10
C LEU A 214 -9.93 26.73 9.89
N GLY A 215 -9.85 26.56 11.22
CA GLY A 215 -10.97 26.67 12.15
C GLY A 215 -11.83 25.43 12.30
N VAL A 216 -11.38 24.26 11.85
CA VAL A 216 -12.08 23.00 12.11
C VAL A 216 -11.67 22.38 13.45
N ARG A 217 -12.58 21.62 14.04
CA ARG A 217 -12.37 21.00 15.34
C ARG A 217 -11.55 19.73 15.23
N GLY A 218 -10.46 19.64 15.98
CA GLY A 218 -9.59 18.45 16.04
C GLY A 218 -10.24 17.28 16.78
N TYR A 219 -10.01 16.08 16.28
CA TYR A 219 -10.39 14.81 16.90
C TYR A 219 -9.45 13.68 16.47
N VAL A 220 -9.49 12.59 17.22
CA VAL A 220 -8.91 11.29 16.88
C VAL A 220 -10.05 10.29 16.79
N THR A 221 -9.99 9.42 15.80
CA THR A 221 -11.06 8.47 15.50
C THR A 221 -10.46 7.07 15.34
N ALA A 222 -11.15 6.05 15.83
CA ALA A 222 -10.82 4.66 15.56
C ALA A 222 -11.91 4.01 14.70
N TYR A 223 -11.46 3.23 13.75
CA TYR A 223 -12.28 2.43 12.85
C TYR A 223 -11.91 0.97 12.98
N ASP A 224 -12.86 0.08 12.75
CA ASP A 224 -12.60 -1.35 12.68
C ASP A 224 -11.72 -1.68 11.45
N VAL A 225 -10.67 -2.48 11.63
CA VAL A 225 -9.70 -2.78 10.57
C VAL A 225 -10.29 -3.63 9.44
N GLU A 226 -11.33 -4.42 9.71
CA GLU A 226 -11.94 -5.30 8.72
C GLU A 226 -13.06 -4.62 7.93
N THR A 227 -13.89 -3.83 8.63
CA THR A 227 -15.12 -3.27 8.05
C THR A 227 -15.03 -1.80 7.70
N GLY A 228 -14.09 -1.06 8.28
CA GLY A 228 -14.04 0.41 8.19
C GLY A 228 -15.08 1.11 9.07
N GLU A 229 -15.91 0.38 9.82
CA GLU A 229 -16.94 0.98 10.67
C GLU A 229 -16.34 1.85 11.79
N LEU A 230 -16.95 3.02 12.03
CA LEU A 230 -16.58 3.91 13.11
C LEU A 230 -16.81 3.24 14.48
N VAL A 231 -15.74 3.07 15.25
CA VAL A 231 -15.82 2.50 16.62
C VAL A 231 -15.98 3.58 17.67
N TRP A 232 -15.12 4.60 17.64
CA TRP A 232 -15.21 5.77 18.53
C TRP A 232 -14.54 7.00 17.93
N ARG A 233 -14.96 8.18 18.42
CA ARG A 233 -14.33 9.47 18.13
C ARG A 233 -14.10 10.23 19.43
N PHE A 234 -12.88 10.72 19.59
CA PHE A 234 -12.49 11.57 20.72
C PHE A 234 -12.09 12.96 20.20
N TYR A 235 -12.77 14.00 20.67
CA TYR A 235 -12.44 15.38 20.30
C TYR A 235 -11.30 15.89 21.15
N THR A 236 -10.19 16.29 20.51
CA THR A 236 -9.02 16.88 21.18
C THR A 236 -9.25 18.34 21.58
N VAL A 237 -10.24 19.01 20.97
CA VAL A 237 -10.64 20.38 21.27
C VAL A 237 -12.02 20.36 21.95
N PRO A 238 -12.16 20.90 23.19
CA PRO A 238 -13.44 20.96 23.90
C PRO A 238 -14.52 21.70 23.08
N ASN A 239 -15.78 21.28 23.23
CA ASN A 239 -16.90 22.04 22.68
C ASN A 239 -17.20 23.24 23.61
N PRO A 240 -17.10 24.50 23.15
CA PRO A 240 -17.38 25.66 23.98
C PRO A 240 -18.84 25.76 24.43
N GLU A 241 -19.76 25.09 23.74
CA GLU A 241 -21.20 25.08 24.07
C GLU A 241 -21.56 24.05 25.16
N LYS A 242 -20.64 23.14 25.50
CA LYS A 242 -20.80 22.17 26.59
C LYS A 242 -19.81 22.55 27.69
N LYS A 243 -20.20 23.51 28.54
CA LYS A 243 -19.57 23.76 29.85
C LYS A 243 -20.13 22.82 30.90
#